data_2132514e30d73d0302a831a127f1a216
#
_entry.id   2132514e30d73d0302a831a127f1a216
#
_cell.length_a   1.000
_cell.length_b   1.000
_cell.length_c   1.000
_cell.angle_alpha   90.00
_cell.angle_beta   90.00
_cell.angle_gamma   90.00
#
_symmetry.space_group_name_H-M   'P 1'
#
loop_
_entity.id
_entity.type
_entity.pdbx_description
1 polymer ?
#
loop_
_entity_poly.entity_id
_entity_poly.type
_entity_poly.pdbx_seq_one_letter_code
_entity_poly.pdbx_strand_id
1 'polypeptide(L)'
;MFSKILIANRGEIALRIIRACRELSIPTVAVYSEADRNSLHVRFADEAVCIGPAKSADSYLNIPSIIAAAEITDVEAIHPGYGFLAENAHFAEICESCNIKFIGPTPEAIRLMGDKVQARETMRKIGVPLIPGGKGIVKNQEEALDLAKKIKYPVIIKAAAGGGGKGMRVCHNDVTLTSSFAMAQKEAEVNFGNPNVYIEKYISDPRHIEFQIIADMHGNIIHLGERDCSIQRRHQKIGRAHV
;
A
#
# COMPACT_ATOMS: atom_id res chain seq x y z
N MET A 1 21.24 17.13 -2.56
CA MET A 1 19.80 17.55 -2.55
C MET A 1 19.33 17.38 -3.98
N PHE A 2 18.10 16.92 -4.23
CA PHE A 2 17.61 16.72 -5.59
C PHE A 2 17.46 18.05 -6.33
N SER A 3 17.76 18.06 -7.62
CA SER A 3 17.60 19.22 -8.50
C SER A 3 16.14 19.47 -8.88
N LYS A 4 15.34 18.40 -9.07
CA LYS A 4 13.92 18.46 -9.40
C LYS A 4 13.23 17.13 -9.07
N ILE A 5 11.99 17.18 -8.60
CA ILE A 5 11.20 15.99 -8.22
C ILE A 5 9.88 15.96 -8.98
N LEU A 6 9.57 14.83 -9.61
CA LEU A 6 8.22 14.54 -10.13
C LEU A 6 7.37 13.92 -9.04
N ILE A 7 6.12 14.36 -8.94
CA ILE A 7 5.14 13.85 -7.97
C ILE A 7 4.14 12.97 -8.70
N ALA A 8 4.32 11.65 -8.59
CA ALA A 8 3.50 10.64 -9.24
C ALA A 8 2.21 10.35 -8.44
N ASN A 9 1.46 11.41 -8.15
CA ASN A 9 0.20 11.32 -7.40
C ASN A 9 -0.68 12.56 -7.68
N ARG A 10 -1.85 12.63 -7.03
CA ARG A 10 -2.83 13.71 -7.18
C ARG A 10 -3.37 14.17 -5.82
N GLY A 11 -4.21 15.22 -5.89
CA GLY A 11 -5.00 15.65 -4.73
C GLY A 11 -4.15 16.19 -3.58
N GLU A 12 -4.58 15.89 -2.36
CA GLU A 12 -3.99 16.44 -1.15
C GLU A 12 -2.55 15.98 -0.91
N ILE A 13 -2.23 14.71 -1.20
CA ILE A 13 -0.89 14.21 -0.99
C ILE A 13 0.12 14.85 -1.96
N ALA A 14 -0.26 15.03 -3.22
CA ALA A 14 0.59 15.74 -4.18
C ALA A 14 0.86 17.17 -3.72
N LEU A 15 -0.18 17.89 -3.28
CA LEU A 15 -0.03 19.23 -2.74
C LEU A 15 0.85 19.27 -1.47
N ARG A 16 0.73 18.26 -0.60
CA ARG A 16 1.56 18.12 0.60
C ARG A 16 3.05 17.98 0.25
N ILE A 17 3.36 17.14 -0.76
CA ILE A 17 4.73 16.94 -1.23
C ILE A 17 5.28 18.22 -1.87
N ILE A 18 4.49 18.91 -2.72
CA ILE A 18 4.87 20.18 -3.34
C ILE A 18 5.26 21.20 -2.26
N ARG A 19 4.47 21.33 -1.19
CA ARG A 19 4.77 22.25 -0.09
C ARG A 19 6.10 21.90 0.60
N ALA A 20 6.35 20.62 0.88
CA ALA A 20 7.61 20.18 1.47
C ALA A 20 8.81 20.45 0.55
N CYS A 21 8.67 20.19 -0.75
CA CYS A 21 9.71 20.50 -1.73
C CYS A 21 9.99 22.01 -1.79
N ARG A 22 8.94 22.82 -1.76
CA ARG A 22 9.08 24.29 -1.75
C ARG A 22 9.83 24.80 -0.52
N GLU A 23 9.54 24.25 0.67
CA GLU A 23 10.27 24.58 1.91
C GLU A 23 11.76 24.21 1.81
N LEU A 24 12.09 23.19 1.03
CA LEU A 24 13.45 22.74 0.74
C LEU A 24 14.07 23.40 -0.49
N SER A 25 13.36 24.32 -1.15
CA SER A 25 13.77 24.95 -2.42
C SER A 25 14.05 23.95 -3.55
N ILE A 26 13.28 22.88 -3.63
CA ILE A 26 13.37 21.86 -4.67
C ILE A 26 12.24 22.09 -5.67
N PRO A 27 12.53 22.34 -6.95
CA PRO A 27 11.53 22.41 -8.03
C PRO A 27 10.72 21.13 -8.18
N THR A 28 9.44 21.29 -8.54
CA THR A 28 8.48 20.19 -8.61
C THR A 28 7.80 20.08 -9.96
N VAL A 29 7.58 18.86 -10.42
CA VAL A 29 6.73 18.54 -11.56
C VAL A 29 5.50 17.78 -11.07
N ALA A 30 4.30 18.29 -11.30
CA ALA A 30 3.07 17.56 -11.04
C ALA A 30 2.62 16.80 -12.29
N VAL A 31 2.25 15.54 -12.12
CA VAL A 31 1.50 14.84 -13.17
C VAL A 31 -0.01 14.97 -12.91
N TYR A 32 -0.81 15.02 -13.97
CA TYR A 32 -2.26 15.10 -13.82
C TYR A 32 -3.00 14.39 -14.97
N SER A 33 -4.17 13.83 -14.66
CA SER A 33 -5.13 13.39 -15.66
C SER A 33 -5.92 14.59 -16.19
N GLU A 34 -6.54 14.46 -17.35
CA GLU A 34 -7.40 15.53 -17.93
C GLU A 34 -8.45 16.06 -16.94
N ALA A 35 -9.01 15.18 -16.10
CA ALA A 35 -10.00 15.57 -15.10
C ALA A 35 -9.41 16.44 -13.96
N ASP A 36 -8.13 16.34 -13.72
CA ASP A 36 -7.44 17.04 -12.62
C ASP A 36 -6.75 18.34 -13.08
N ARG A 37 -6.91 18.75 -14.33
CA ARG A 37 -6.24 19.93 -14.94
C ARG A 37 -6.32 21.19 -14.07
N ASN A 38 -7.42 21.40 -13.38
CA ASN A 38 -7.66 22.59 -12.56
C ASN A 38 -7.40 22.36 -11.06
N SER A 39 -6.85 21.20 -10.69
CA SER A 39 -6.59 20.82 -9.30
C SER A 39 -5.47 21.66 -8.68
N LEU A 40 -5.50 21.83 -7.35
CA LEU A 40 -4.53 22.65 -6.64
C LEU A 40 -3.08 22.19 -6.83
N HIS A 41 -2.84 20.88 -6.85
CA HIS A 41 -1.47 20.35 -7.03
C HIS A 41 -0.88 20.76 -8.39
N VAL A 42 -1.69 20.84 -9.45
CA VAL A 42 -1.26 21.32 -10.77
C VAL A 42 -0.90 22.81 -10.74
N ARG A 43 -1.69 23.61 -10.01
CA ARG A 43 -1.50 25.06 -9.89
C ARG A 43 -0.32 25.45 -8.99
N PHE A 44 0.07 24.61 -8.05
CA PHE A 44 1.11 24.89 -7.06
C PHE A 44 2.48 24.30 -7.42
N ALA A 45 2.55 23.35 -8.34
CA ALA A 45 3.82 22.85 -8.87
C ALA A 45 4.49 23.88 -9.79
N ASP A 46 5.80 23.76 -9.95
CA ASP A 46 6.57 24.64 -10.85
C ASP A 46 6.34 24.26 -12.32
N GLU A 47 6.18 22.97 -12.60
CA GLU A 47 5.83 22.42 -13.91
C GLU A 47 4.68 21.40 -13.76
N ALA A 48 3.93 21.17 -14.83
CA ALA A 48 2.85 20.18 -14.80
C ALA A 48 2.69 19.48 -16.17
N VAL A 49 2.53 18.15 -16.15
CA VAL A 49 2.40 17.31 -17.35
C VAL A 49 1.11 16.50 -17.31
N CYS A 50 0.31 16.58 -18.37
CA CYS A 50 -0.86 15.73 -18.54
C CYS A 50 -0.40 14.31 -18.94
N ILE A 51 -0.79 13.31 -18.14
CA ILE A 51 -0.36 11.91 -18.33
C ILE A 51 -1.47 11.01 -18.90
N GLY A 52 -2.63 11.56 -19.27
CA GLY A 52 -3.70 10.81 -19.90
C GLY A 52 -5.10 11.20 -19.43
N PRO A 53 -6.12 10.40 -19.82
CA PRO A 53 -7.52 10.66 -19.54
C PRO A 53 -7.87 10.48 -18.05
N ALA A 54 -9.11 10.78 -17.69
CA ALA A 54 -9.60 10.76 -16.31
C ALA A 54 -9.46 9.41 -15.58
N LYS A 55 -9.47 8.29 -16.32
CA LYS A 55 -9.40 6.95 -15.75
C LYS A 55 -7.98 6.67 -15.23
N SER A 56 -7.85 6.29 -13.96
CA SER A 56 -6.55 6.07 -13.31
C SER A 56 -5.69 4.99 -13.99
N ALA A 57 -6.30 3.95 -14.56
CA ALA A 57 -5.57 2.91 -15.29
C ALA A 57 -4.83 3.47 -16.53
N ASP A 58 -5.37 4.52 -17.12
CA ASP A 58 -4.85 5.11 -18.36
C ASP A 58 -4.02 6.39 -18.07
N SER A 59 -3.82 6.74 -16.78
CA SER A 59 -3.07 7.92 -16.33
C SER A 59 -2.17 7.59 -15.13
N TYR A 60 -2.65 7.72 -13.89
CA TYR A 60 -1.84 7.57 -12.66
C TYR A 60 -1.29 6.16 -12.41
N LEU A 61 -1.84 5.12 -13.06
CA LEU A 61 -1.33 3.75 -13.03
C LEU A 61 -0.59 3.37 -14.32
N ASN A 62 -0.47 4.30 -15.27
CA ASN A 62 0.25 4.10 -16.53
C ASN A 62 1.73 4.45 -16.33
N ILE A 63 2.54 3.44 -16.03
CA ILE A 63 3.98 3.59 -15.78
C ILE A 63 4.68 4.27 -16.95
N PRO A 64 4.50 3.84 -18.24
CA PRO A 64 5.13 4.50 -19.38
C PRO A 64 4.87 6.01 -19.45
N SER A 65 3.63 6.45 -19.21
CA SER A 65 3.28 7.88 -19.25
C SER A 65 3.97 8.68 -18.14
N ILE A 66 4.11 8.08 -16.94
CA ILE A 66 4.78 8.73 -15.81
C ILE A 66 6.28 8.82 -16.05
N ILE A 67 6.92 7.77 -16.56
CA ILE A 67 8.35 7.77 -16.88
C ILE A 67 8.64 8.76 -18.02
N ALA A 68 7.82 8.76 -19.07
CA ALA A 68 7.96 9.75 -20.15
C ALA A 68 7.86 11.20 -19.63
N ALA A 69 6.92 11.47 -18.71
CA ALA A 69 6.80 12.78 -18.06
C ALA A 69 8.06 13.11 -17.25
N ALA A 70 8.65 12.13 -16.56
CA ALA A 70 9.88 12.30 -15.79
C ALA A 70 11.08 12.62 -16.69
N GLU A 71 11.22 11.91 -17.80
CA GLU A 71 12.32 12.10 -18.76
C GLU A 71 12.24 13.46 -19.47
N ILE A 72 11.06 13.84 -19.99
CA ILE A 72 10.91 15.13 -20.72
C ILE A 72 11.06 16.35 -19.81
N THR A 73 10.86 16.19 -18.52
CA THR A 73 11.03 17.27 -17.52
C THR A 73 12.38 17.21 -16.80
N ASP A 74 13.24 16.26 -17.14
CA ASP A 74 14.59 16.08 -16.59
C ASP A 74 14.60 16.08 -15.05
N VAL A 75 13.77 15.20 -14.46
CA VAL A 75 13.71 15.06 -13.00
C VAL A 75 14.73 14.05 -12.50
N GLU A 76 15.30 14.31 -11.35
CA GLU A 76 16.26 13.42 -10.69
C GLU A 76 15.59 12.35 -9.82
N ALA A 77 14.36 12.63 -9.37
CA ALA A 77 13.63 11.73 -8.49
C ALA A 77 12.12 11.75 -8.73
N ILE A 78 11.46 10.65 -8.34
CA ILE A 78 10.00 10.52 -8.34
C ILE A 78 9.51 10.26 -6.92
N HIS A 79 8.56 11.06 -6.45
CA HIS A 79 7.84 10.82 -5.19
C HIS A 79 6.45 10.25 -5.49
N PRO A 80 6.17 8.98 -5.15
CA PRO A 80 4.89 8.34 -5.48
C PRO A 80 3.75 8.72 -4.53
N GLY A 81 4.03 9.40 -3.42
CA GLY A 81 3.04 9.63 -2.37
C GLY A 81 2.60 8.35 -1.68
N TYR A 82 1.30 8.12 -1.59
CA TYR A 82 0.69 6.86 -1.15
C TYR A 82 -0.43 6.43 -2.12
N GLY A 83 -0.74 5.13 -2.17
CA GLY A 83 -1.65 4.56 -3.16
C GLY A 83 -1.04 4.54 -4.57
N PHE A 84 -1.86 4.36 -5.60
CA PHE A 84 -1.42 4.22 -6.99
C PHE A 84 -0.19 3.31 -7.13
N LEU A 85 0.97 3.86 -7.51
CA LEU A 85 2.20 3.12 -7.74
C LEU A 85 3.17 3.12 -6.54
N ALA A 86 2.78 3.68 -5.39
CA ALA A 86 3.67 3.79 -4.23
C ALA A 86 4.13 2.41 -3.68
N GLU A 87 3.29 1.38 -3.83
CA GLU A 87 3.59 0.01 -3.40
C GLU A 87 3.82 -0.94 -4.60
N ASN A 88 4.20 -0.37 -5.76
CA ASN A 88 4.47 -1.14 -6.96
C ASN A 88 5.99 -1.33 -7.13
N ALA A 89 6.49 -2.54 -6.84
CA ALA A 89 7.90 -2.87 -6.96
C ALA A 89 8.44 -2.74 -8.39
N HIS A 90 7.63 -3.08 -9.39
CA HIS A 90 8.02 -2.96 -10.80
C HIS A 90 8.21 -1.50 -11.22
N PHE A 91 7.37 -0.59 -10.73
CA PHE A 91 7.56 0.84 -10.96
C PHE A 91 8.86 1.35 -10.34
N ALA A 92 9.16 0.93 -9.10
CA ALA A 92 10.42 1.30 -8.45
C ALA A 92 11.64 0.78 -9.23
N GLU A 93 11.61 -0.45 -9.77
CA GLU A 93 12.66 -1.00 -10.63
C GLU A 93 12.82 -0.22 -11.93
N ILE A 94 11.73 0.16 -12.56
CA ILE A 94 11.79 0.98 -13.79
C ILE A 94 12.42 2.34 -13.49
N CYS A 95 12.04 3.00 -12.40
CA CYS A 95 12.69 4.25 -11.99
C CYS A 95 14.21 4.07 -11.86
N GLU A 96 14.65 3.03 -11.14
CA GLU A 96 16.08 2.73 -10.97
C GLU A 96 16.79 2.46 -12.32
N SER A 97 16.14 1.71 -13.23
CA SER A 97 16.70 1.41 -14.55
C SER A 97 16.83 2.65 -15.45
N CYS A 98 16.00 3.66 -15.22
CA CYS A 98 16.05 4.96 -15.89
C CYS A 98 16.97 5.98 -15.15
N ASN A 99 17.74 5.56 -14.16
CA ASN A 99 18.54 6.44 -13.28
C ASN A 99 17.72 7.54 -12.57
N ILE A 100 16.42 7.29 -12.33
CA ILE A 100 15.55 8.17 -11.60
C ILE A 100 15.38 7.62 -10.17
N LYS A 101 15.69 8.42 -9.16
CA LYS A 101 15.56 7.98 -7.77
C LYS A 101 14.10 7.81 -7.38
N PHE A 102 13.69 6.60 -7.04
CA PHE A 102 12.40 6.35 -6.39
C PHE A 102 12.47 6.77 -4.92
N ILE A 103 11.65 7.73 -4.49
CA ILE A 103 11.58 8.18 -3.09
C ILE A 103 10.62 7.24 -2.34
N GLY A 104 11.18 6.17 -1.82
CA GLY A 104 10.46 5.10 -1.14
C GLY A 104 11.38 3.93 -0.80
N PRO A 105 10.79 2.80 -0.35
CA PRO A 105 11.55 1.58 -0.08
C PRO A 105 12.10 0.97 -1.37
N THR A 106 13.09 0.07 -1.22
CA THR A 106 13.63 -0.67 -2.37
C THR A 106 12.57 -1.62 -2.97
N PRO A 107 12.70 -2.00 -4.25
CA PRO A 107 11.79 -2.96 -4.88
C PRO A 107 11.66 -4.26 -4.10
N GLU A 108 12.75 -4.78 -3.52
CA GLU A 108 12.76 -5.99 -2.70
C GLU A 108 11.95 -5.81 -1.42
N ALA A 109 12.11 -4.66 -0.73
CA ALA A 109 11.35 -4.34 0.47
C ALA A 109 9.85 -4.21 0.16
N ILE A 110 9.49 -3.59 -0.97
CA ILE A 110 8.10 -3.50 -1.42
C ILE A 110 7.51 -4.90 -1.65
N ARG A 111 8.22 -5.80 -2.35
CA ARG A 111 7.76 -7.18 -2.58
C ARG A 111 7.60 -7.95 -1.28
N LEU A 112 8.63 -7.89 -0.42
CA LEU A 112 8.66 -8.61 0.84
C LEU A 112 7.50 -8.21 1.76
N MET A 113 7.24 -6.92 1.88
CA MET A 113 6.19 -6.39 2.76
C MET A 113 4.81 -6.35 2.11
N GLY A 114 4.74 -6.36 0.78
CA GLY A 114 3.49 -6.42 0.02
C GLY A 114 2.79 -7.77 0.08
N ASP A 115 3.54 -8.87 0.22
CA ASP A 115 2.99 -10.21 0.46
C ASP A 115 2.77 -10.42 1.97
N LYS A 116 1.50 -10.51 2.38
CA LYS A 116 1.14 -10.64 3.79
C LYS A 116 1.68 -11.90 4.47
N VAL A 117 1.81 -13.00 3.71
CA VAL A 117 2.33 -14.26 4.24
C VAL A 117 3.84 -14.15 4.44
N GLN A 118 4.56 -13.65 3.46
CA GLN A 118 6.01 -13.44 3.54
C GLN A 118 6.37 -12.41 4.61
N ALA A 119 5.64 -11.29 4.68
CA ALA A 119 5.82 -10.28 5.70
C ALA A 119 5.66 -10.87 7.11
N ARG A 120 4.61 -11.66 7.35
CA ARG A 120 4.40 -12.35 8.64
C ARG A 120 5.52 -13.33 8.98
N GLU A 121 5.99 -14.11 8.01
CA GLU A 121 7.12 -15.03 8.23
C GLU A 121 8.41 -14.28 8.57
N THR A 122 8.70 -13.20 7.87
CA THR A 122 9.86 -12.34 8.13
C THR A 122 9.79 -11.74 9.53
N MET A 123 8.64 -11.17 9.91
CA MET A 123 8.45 -10.61 11.26
C MET A 123 8.58 -11.68 12.35
N ARG A 124 8.07 -12.90 12.10
CA ARG A 124 8.24 -14.01 13.05
C ARG A 124 9.70 -14.40 13.25
N LYS A 125 10.49 -14.46 12.18
CA LYS A 125 11.91 -14.81 12.25
C LYS A 125 12.74 -13.84 13.08
N ILE A 126 12.37 -12.56 13.06
CA ILE A 126 13.05 -11.50 13.83
C ILE A 126 12.41 -11.23 15.20
N GLY A 127 11.43 -12.05 15.62
CA GLY A 127 10.84 -11.98 16.96
C GLY A 127 9.81 -10.89 17.18
N VAL A 128 9.28 -10.26 16.12
CA VAL A 128 8.18 -9.29 16.24
C VAL A 128 6.89 -10.03 16.62
N PRO A 129 6.17 -9.58 17.65
CA PRO A 129 4.89 -10.17 18.04
C PRO A 129 3.88 -10.14 16.89
N LEU A 130 3.22 -11.27 16.67
CA LEU A 130 2.21 -11.41 15.61
C LEU A 130 0.87 -11.80 16.21
N ILE A 131 -0.22 -11.40 15.54
CA ILE A 131 -1.55 -11.92 15.85
C ILE A 131 -1.52 -13.45 15.67
N PRO A 132 -1.98 -14.23 16.66
CA PRO A 132 -2.04 -15.69 16.56
C PRO A 132 -2.78 -16.13 15.29
N GLY A 133 -2.21 -17.05 14.52
CA GLY A 133 -2.79 -17.47 13.25
C GLY A 133 -1.96 -18.56 12.58
N GLY A 134 -2.38 -18.95 11.37
CA GLY A 134 -1.67 -19.91 10.53
C GLY A 134 -0.27 -19.42 10.12
N LYS A 135 0.60 -20.38 9.82
CA LYS A 135 1.95 -20.10 9.30
C LYS A 135 1.94 -19.71 7.81
N GLY A 136 0.80 -19.80 7.15
CA GLY A 136 0.68 -19.55 5.72
C GLY A 136 -0.76 -19.70 5.22
N ILE A 137 -0.88 -20.06 3.94
CA ILE A 137 -2.14 -20.32 3.28
C ILE A 137 -2.78 -21.59 3.87
N VAL A 138 -4.08 -21.52 4.11
CA VAL A 138 -4.89 -22.68 4.53
C VAL A 138 -5.42 -23.38 3.29
N LYS A 139 -5.07 -24.65 3.12
CA LYS A 139 -5.33 -25.40 1.89
C LYS A 139 -6.77 -25.91 1.78
N ASN A 140 -7.35 -26.30 2.90
CA ASN A 140 -8.68 -26.90 2.94
C ASN A 140 -9.41 -26.61 4.26
N GLN A 141 -10.67 -27.00 4.31
CA GLN A 141 -11.56 -26.76 5.44
C GLN A 141 -11.11 -27.48 6.71
N GLU A 142 -10.54 -28.68 6.60
CA GLU A 142 -10.08 -29.47 7.75
C GLU A 142 -8.93 -28.76 8.46
N GLU A 143 -7.93 -28.33 7.70
CA GLU A 143 -6.82 -27.50 8.20
C GLU A 143 -7.32 -26.20 8.84
N ALA A 144 -8.36 -25.58 8.25
CA ALA A 144 -9.00 -24.39 8.79
C ALA A 144 -9.60 -24.62 10.18
N LEU A 145 -10.34 -25.73 10.35
CA LEU A 145 -10.97 -26.09 11.60
C LEU A 145 -9.92 -26.43 12.68
N ASP A 146 -8.90 -27.18 12.35
CA ASP A 146 -7.82 -27.53 13.28
C ASP A 146 -7.05 -26.29 13.74
N LEU A 147 -6.80 -25.39 12.84
CA LEU A 147 -6.16 -24.12 13.18
C LEU A 147 -7.03 -23.27 14.09
N ALA A 148 -8.33 -23.14 13.78
CA ALA A 148 -9.27 -22.36 14.58
C ALA A 148 -9.39 -22.92 16.01
N LYS A 149 -9.39 -24.26 16.19
CA LYS A 149 -9.34 -24.89 17.52
C LYS A 149 -8.09 -24.51 18.29
N LYS A 150 -6.92 -24.45 17.63
CA LYS A 150 -5.64 -24.08 18.27
C LYS A 150 -5.60 -22.63 18.73
N ILE A 151 -6.06 -21.70 17.89
CA ILE A 151 -6.02 -20.26 18.18
C ILE A 151 -7.26 -19.76 18.91
N LYS A 152 -8.27 -20.59 19.05
CA LYS A 152 -9.58 -20.36 19.69
C LYS A 152 -10.41 -19.30 18.96
N TYR A 153 -11.71 -19.50 18.91
CA TYR A 153 -12.67 -18.53 18.36
C TYR A 153 -12.76 -17.22 19.19
N PRO A 154 -13.20 -16.09 18.61
CA PRO A 154 -13.48 -15.92 17.19
C PRO A 154 -12.22 -15.86 16.33
N VAL A 155 -12.33 -16.30 15.07
CA VAL A 155 -11.27 -16.23 14.06
C VAL A 155 -11.73 -15.45 12.86
N ILE A 156 -10.79 -14.96 12.05
CA ILE A 156 -11.08 -14.28 10.80
C ILE A 156 -10.34 -14.95 9.64
N ILE A 157 -11.08 -15.23 8.57
CA ILE A 157 -10.53 -15.65 7.27
C ILE A 157 -10.18 -14.40 6.50
N LYS A 158 -9.02 -14.37 5.85
CA LYS A 158 -8.55 -13.25 5.01
C LYS A 158 -7.97 -13.76 3.70
N ALA A 159 -8.21 -13.05 2.60
CA ALA A 159 -7.50 -13.29 1.35
C ALA A 159 -6.00 -13.06 1.53
N ALA A 160 -5.16 -13.94 0.97
CA ALA A 160 -3.71 -13.80 0.98
C ALA A 160 -3.25 -12.62 0.13
N ALA A 161 -3.90 -12.40 -1.01
CA ALA A 161 -3.70 -11.26 -1.88
C ALA A 161 -4.76 -10.18 -1.64
N GLY A 162 -4.41 -8.90 -1.91
CA GLY A 162 -5.32 -7.77 -1.86
C GLY A 162 -5.50 -7.13 -0.47
N GLY A 163 -6.42 -6.17 -0.39
CA GLY A 163 -6.68 -5.32 0.78
C GLY A 163 -8.09 -4.75 0.78
N GLY A 164 -8.33 -3.73 1.63
CA GLY A 164 -9.61 -3.02 1.66
C GLY A 164 -10.78 -3.78 2.25
N GLY A 165 -10.52 -4.84 3.03
CA GLY A 165 -11.56 -5.60 3.73
C GLY A 165 -12.34 -6.59 2.86
N LYS A 166 -12.01 -6.75 1.57
CA LYS A 166 -12.62 -7.75 0.70
C LYS A 166 -12.05 -9.13 0.99
N GLY A 167 -12.88 -10.17 0.90
CA GLY A 167 -12.50 -11.55 1.22
C GLY A 167 -12.23 -11.79 2.71
N MET A 168 -12.76 -10.93 3.60
CA MET A 168 -12.67 -11.10 5.06
C MET A 168 -13.97 -11.61 5.64
N ARG A 169 -13.90 -12.68 6.48
CA ARG A 169 -15.06 -13.25 7.16
C ARG A 169 -14.73 -13.64 8.59
N VAL A 170 -15.46 -13.06 9.52
CA VAL A 170 -15.35 -13.41 10.96
C VAL A 170 -16.18 -14.65 11.25
N CYS A 171 -15.57 -15.62 11.92
CA CYS A 171 -16.19 -16.90 12.28
C CYS A 171 -16.12 -17.07 13.78
N HIS A 172 -17.27 -17.41 14.40
CA HIS A 172 -17.41 -17.55 15.83
C HIS A 172 -17.41 -19.01 16.31
N ASN A 173 -17.56 -19.96 15.39
CA ASN A 173 -17.60 -21.40 15.64
C ASN A 173 -17.29 -22.19 14.36
N ASP A 174 -17.23 -23.53 14.50
CA ASP A 174 -16.95 -24.46 13.41
C ASP A 174 -17.97 -24.35 12.27
N VAL A 175 -19.25 -24.15 12.58
CA VAL A 175 -20.33 -24.07 11.57
C VAL A 175 -20.16 -22.84 10.68
N THR A 176 -19.92 -21.68 11.31
CA THR A 176 -19.69 -20.44 10.56
C THR A 176 -18.37 -20.47 9.79
N LEU A 177 -17.33 -21.13 10.30
CA LEU A 177 -16.08 -21.31 9.60
C LEU A 177 -16.24 -22.17 8.34
N THR A 178 -16.90 -23.30 8.47
CA THR A 178 -17.19 -24.24 7.38
C THR A 178 -17.94 -23.56 6.23
N SER A 179 -19.03 -22.85 6.56
CA SER A 179 -19.83 -22.15 5.55
C SER A 179 -19.09 -20.98 4.89
N SER A 180 -18.22 -20.31 5.63
CA SER A 180 -17.52 -19.11 5.17
C SER A 180 -16.26 -19.40 4.38
N PHE A 181 -15.63 -20.57 4.55
CA PHE A 181 -14.33 -20.87 3.96
C PHE A 181 -14.37 -20.88 2.43
N ALA A 182 -15.25 -21.68 1.82
CA ALA A 182 -15.40 -21.73 0.37
C ALA A 182 -15.86 -20.40 -0.24
N MET A 183 -16.73 -19.67 0.48
CA MET A 183 -17.17 -18.35 0.05
C MET A 183 -16.02 -17.33 0.05
N ALA A 184 -15.14 -17.35 1.06
CA ALA A 184 -14.00 -16.47 1.15
C ALA A 184 -12.98 -16.76 0.04
N GLN A 185 -12.73 -18.04 -0.30
CA GLN A 185 -11.87 -18.42 -1.41
C GLN A 185 -12.40 -17.91 -2.75
N LYS A 186 -13.71 -18.13 -3.01
CA LYS A 186 -14.35 -17.65 -4.25
C LYS A 186 -14.32 -16.13 -4.37
N GLU A 187 -14.58 -15.42 -3.28
CA GLU A 187 -14.51 -13.95 -3.23
C GLU A 187 -13.08 -13.45 -3.47
N ALA A 188 -12.07 -14.11 -2.90
CA ALA A 188 -10.67 -13.80 -3.12
C ALA A 188 -10.25 -14.03 -4.58
N GLU A 189 -10.69 -15.12 -5.20
CA GLU A 189 -10.45 -15.41 -6.61
C GLU A 189 -11.05 -14.35 -7.53
N VAL A 190 -12.32 -14.01 -7.33
CA VAL A 190 -13.03 -13.00 -8.15
C VAL A 190 -12.44 -11.61 -8.03
N ASN A 191 -12.04 -11.18 -6.81
CA ASN A 191 -11.55 -9.81 -6.59
C ASN A 191 -10.05 -9.64 -6.83
N PHE A 192 -9.25 -10.72 -6.68
CA PHE A 192 -7.79 -10.63 -6.68
C PHE A 192 -7.11 -11.62 -7.61
N GLY A 193 -7.88 -12.47 -8.30
CA GLY A 193 -7.33 -13.54 -9.17
C GLY A 193 -6.56 -14.63 -8.40
N ASN A 194 -6.75 -14.71 -7.08
CA ASN A 194 -6.03 -15.64 -6.21
C ASN A 194 -6.95 -16.15 -5.09
N PRO A 195 -7.34 -17.45 -5.10
CA PRO A 195 -8.26 -18.02 -4.12
C PRO A 195 -7.63 -18.29 -2.75
N ASN A 196 -6.34 -18.04 -2.59
CA ASN A 196 -5.62 -18.34 -1.36
C ASN A 196 -6.10 -17.50 -0.19
N VAL A 197 -6.39 -18.18 0.92
CA VAL A 197 -6.82 -17.55 2.18
C VAL A 197 -5.94 -18.01 3.34
N TYR A 198 -5.86 -17.18 4.36
CA TYR A 198 -5.25 -17.53 5.64
C TYR A 198 -6.20 -17.20 6.79
N ILE A 199 -5.93 -17.75 7.98
CA ILE A 199 -6.76 -17.59 9.16
C ILE A 199 -5.93 -17.06 10.31
N GLU A 200 -6.48 -16.11 11.03
CA GLU A 200 -5.89 -15.55 12.25
C GLU A 200 -6.94 -15.31 13.33
N LYS A 201 -6.49 -15.09 14.55
CA LYS A 201 -7.34 -14.67 15.66
C LYS A 201 -8.04 -13.37 15.30
N TYR A 202 -9.37 -13.34 15.48
CA TYR A 202 -10.11 -12.09 15.42
C TYR A 202 -9.96 -11.33 16.73
N ILE A 203 -9.56 -10.08 16.65
CA ILE A 203 -9.45 -9.17 17.79
C ILE A 203 -10.67 -8.26 17.74
N SER A 204 -11.51 -8.35 18.79
CA SER A 204 -12.62 -7.41 18.97
C SER A 204 -12.07 -6.05 19.38
N ASP A 205 -12.66 -4.98 18.84
CA ASP A 205 -12.28 -3.60 19.15
C ASP A 205 -10.75 -3.31 19.04
N PRO A 206 -10.13 -3.62 17.88
CA PRO A 206 -8.70 -3.45 17.72
C PRO A 206 -8.35 -1.96 17.64
N ARG A 207 -7.20 -1.60 18.19
CA ARG A 207 -6.52 -0.35 17.83
C ARG A 207 -5.61 -0.60 16.64
N HIS A 208 -5.66 0.30 15.67
CA HIS A 208 -4.74 0.29 14.54
C HIS A 208 -3.64 1.32 14.80
N ILE A 209 -2.51 0.83 15.27
CA ILE A 209 -1.32 1.63 15.55
C ILE A 209 -0.28 1.35 14.46
N GLU A 210 0.32 2.40 13.94
CA GLU A 210 1.39 2.30 12.95
C GLU A 210 2.59 3.16 13.36
N PHE A 211 3.77 2.79 12.89
CA PHE A 211 5.00 3.55 13.08
C PHE A 211 5.49 4.08 11.74
N GLN A 212 5.80 5.38 11.70
CA GLN A 212 6.46 5.96 10.53
C GLN A 212 7.95 5.64 10.60
N ILE A 213 8.44 4.94 9.59
CA ILE A 213 9.87 4.63 9.42
C ILE A 213 10.44 5.51 8.32
N ILE A 214 11.66 5.99 8.53
CA ILE A 214 12.46 6.70 7.53
C ILE A 214 13.84 6.03 7.50
N ALA A 215 14.35 5.77 6.30
CA ALA A 215 15.68 5.25 6.09
C ALA A 215 16.41 6.06 5.01
N ASP A 216 17.72 6.16 5.14
CA ASP A 216 18.60 6.76 4.13
C ASP A 216 19.38 5.68 3.34
N MET A 217 20.17 6.12 2.37
CA MET A 217 21.01 5.23 1.55
C MET A 217 22.27 4.75 2.28
N HIS A 218 22.55 5.24 3.48
CA HIS A 218 23.73 4.90 4.29
C HIS A 218 23.44 3.84 5.35
N GLY A 219 22.20 3.33 5.39
CA GLY A 219 21.75 2.32 6.35
C GLY A 219 21.26 2.90 7.68
N ASN A 220 21.11 4.21 7.81
CA ASN A 220 20.49 4.79 8.98
C ASN A 220 18.98 4.60 8.89
N ILE A 221 18.37 4.10 9.98
CA ILE A 221 16.93 3.87 10.08
C ILE A 221 16.44 4.51 11.38
N ILE A 222 15.41 5.34 11.28
CA ILE A 222 14.76 5.96 12.42
C ILE A 222 13.24 5.74 12.37
N HIS A 223 12.59 5.88 13.50
CA HIS A 223 11.13 5.95 13.58
C HIS A 223 10.70 7.30 14.17
N LEU A 224 9.55 7.79 13.73
CA LEU A 224 8.98 9.07 14.17
C LEU A 224 7.85 8.88 15.22
N GLY A 225 7.85 7.76 15.92
CA GLY A 225 6.82 7.40 16.88
C GLY A 225 5.60 6.76 16.24
N GLU A 226 4.59 6.51 17.08
CA GLU A 226 3.34 5.87 16.71
C GLU A 226 2.30 6.87 16.20
N ARG A 227 1.43 6.37 15.35
CA ARG A 227 0.20 7.04 14.91
C ARG A 227 -1.01 6.15 15.15
N ASP A 228 -2.04 6.66 15.79
CA ASP A 228 -3.31 5.96 15.95
C ASP A 228 -4.18 6.17 14.71
N CYS A 229 -4.44 5.09 13.99
CA CYS A 229 -5.25 5.05 12.76
C CYS A 229 -6.53 4.22 12.98
N SER A 230 -7.02 4.10 14.21
CA SER A 230 -8.17 3.27 14.56
C SER A 230 -9.48 3.77 13.95
N ILE A 231 -9.61 5.08 13.70
CA ILE A 231 -10.77 5.63 13.02
C ILE A 231 -10.70 5.30 11.54
N GLN A 232 -11.56 4.38 11.10
CA GLN A 232 -11.58 3.85 9.73
C GLN A 232 -13.00 3.80 9.19
N ARG A 233 -13.16 3.90 7.88
CA ARG A 233 -14.42 3.63 7.19
C ARG A 233 -14.31 2.33 6.43
N ARG A 234 -15.13 1.32 6.81
CA ARG A 234 -15.11 -0.01 6.18
C ARG A 234 -13.71 -0.61 6.07
N HIS A 235 -12.94 -0.57 7.17
CA HIS A 235 -11.56 -1.05 7.27
C HIS A 235 -10.55 -0.29 6.38
N GLN A 236 -10.87 0.91 5.96
CA GLN A 236 -9.95 1.80 5.26
C GLN A 236 -9.67 3.03 6.09
N LYS A 237 -8.41 3.44 6.12
CA LYS A 237 -7.99 4.70 6.77
C LYS A 237 -8.75 5.86 6.15
N ILE A 238 -9.26 6.74 6.99
CA ILE A 238 -9.84 7.99 6.56
C ILE A 238 -8.67 8.92 6.25
N GLY A 239 -8.60 9.44 5.01
CA GLY A 239 -7.64 10.47 4.66
C GLY A 239 -7.80 11.70 5.55
N ARG A 240 -6.75 12.50 5.69
CA ARG A 240 -6.83 13.75 6.45
C ARG A 240 -7.93 14.62 5.86
N ALA A 241 -8.92 14.98 6.68
CA ALA A 241 -9.80 16.08 6.33
C ALA A 241 -8.95 17.35 6.24
N HIS A 242 -9.12 18.11 5.19
CA HIS A 242 -8.59 19.47 5.17
C HIS A 242 -9.38 20.28 6.21
N VAL A 243 -8.70 20.74 7.23
CA VAL A 243 -9.16 21.80 8.11
C VAL A 243 -8.75 23.12 7.46
#